data_85a8fdaefa2b8d635e907825040a0e45
#
_entry.id   85a8fdaefa2b8d635e907825040a0e45
#
_cell.length_a   1.000
_cell.length_b   1.000
_cell.length_c   1.000
_cell.angle_alpha   90.00
_cell.angle_beta   90.00
_cell.angle_gamma   90.00
#
_symmetry.space_group_name_H-M   'P 1'
#
loop_
_entity.id
_entity.type
_entity.pdbx_description
1 polymer ?
#
loop_
_entity_poly.entity_id
_entity_poly.type
_entity_poly.pdbx_seq_one_letter_code
_entity_poly.pdbx_strand_id
1 'polypeptide(L)'
;MNGSDRAGLAALLERISQLRILVVGDLMLDEYRVGDVARISPEAPVPIVRVREERCELGGAGNVARNVVSLGARAELVGTLGLDREGSLLRERVDILGLPTGGLVESPGRPTSHKLRVVARSQQMLRLDREDDAALSMHERTQVERAVFERLDECDAVVLADYDKGMFAEGLGRLVIAAARERGIAVAADPKRELQRFRGASLVKPNLAEACAAVGGRGDDFESRCRLLEKLRHELAGADVVVTRGGAGVTALGVDGRVVDVPTRRLAVYDVQGAGDTSMAALVLCRAAGATLLEACIVANAAAAVAVLKVGTAAVTLAELRARLSDSFDLVPEDS
;
A
#
# COMPACT_ATOMS: atom_id res chain seq x y z
N MET A 1 20.12 12.08 15.12
CA MET A 1 18.93 12.31 15.99
C MET A 1 19.36 12.13 17.43
N ASN A 2 19.06 13.11 18.28
CA ASN A 2 19.41 13.12 19.69
C ASN A 2 18.52 12.14 20.50
N GLY A 3 18.85 11.88 21.76
CA GLY A 3 18.06 10.98 22.64
C GLY A 3 16.58 11.37 22.77
N SER A 4 16.23 12.66 22.62
CA SER A 4 14.84 13.14 22.56
C SER A 4 14.08 12.65 21.32
N ASP A 5 14.76 12.50 20.20
CA ASP A 5 14.16 12.03 18.94
C ASP A 5 13.80 10.52 19.00
N ARG A 6 14.64 9.72 19.71
CA ARG A 6 14.35 8.29 19.96
C ARG A 6 13.12 8.12 20.87
N ALA A 7 13.01 8.95 21.92
CA ALA A 7 11.84 8.92 22.80
C ALA A 7 10.57 9.35 22.07
N GLY A 8 10.64 10.37 21.22
CA GLY A 8 9.53 10.83 20.39
C GLY A 8 9.04 9.75 19.42
N LEU A 9 9.97 9.01 18.79
CA LEU A 9 9.65 7.92 17.87
C LEU A 9 9.02 6.72 18.62
N ALA A 10 9.50 6.37 19.81
CA ALA A 10 8.91 5.32 20.63
C ALA A 10 7.47 5.67 21.02
N ALA A 11 7.22 6.90 21.48
CA ALA A 11 5.89 7.40 21.79
C ALA A 11 4.96 7.44 20.56
N LEU A 12 5.49 7.75 19.37
CA LEU A 12 4.77 7.68 18.11
C LEU A 12 4.28 6.25 17.83
N LEU A 13 5.18 5.26 17.94
CA LEU A 13 4.88 3.86 17.70
C LEU A 13 3.88 3.28 18.73
N GLU A 14 3.85 3.80 19.94
CA GLU A 14 2.82 3.44 20.94
C GLU A 14 1.43 3.99 20.56
N ARG A 15 1.36 5.24 20.06
CA ARG A 15 0.09 5.83 19.60
C ARG A 15 -0.52 5.08 18.43
N ILE A 16 0.31 4.51 17.54
CA ILE A 16 -0.14 3.72 16.39
C ILE A 16 -1.08 2.58 16.80
N SER A 17 -0.82 1.91 17.94
CA SER A 17 -1.62 0.78 18.41
C SER A 17 -3.06 1.12 18.78
N GLN A 18 -3.38 2.38 18.97
CA GLN A 18 -4.73 2.85 19.30
C GLN A 18 -5.55 3.21 18.05
N LEU A 19 -4.89 3.34 16.90
CA LEU A 19 -5.53 3.80 15.67
C LEU A 19 -6.40 2.72 15.03
N ARG A 20 -7.46 3.19 14.36
CA ARG A 20 -8.32 2.40 13.46
C ARG A 20 -8.27 3.02 12.07
N ILE A 21 -7.82 2.28 11.09
CA ILE A 21 -7.68 2.73 9.71
C ILE A 21 -8.71 2.04 8.82
N LEU A 22 -9.51 2.82 8.10
CA LEU A 22 -10.39 2.30 7.06
C LEU A 22 -9.60 2.19 5.75
N VAL A 23 -9.41 0.99 5.25
CA VAL A 23 -8.78 0.72 3.96
C VAL A 23 -9.87 0.42 2.93
N VAL A 24 -9.97 1.24 1.91
CA VAL A 24 -10.93 1.11 0.80
C VAL A 24 -10.15 0.92 -0.48
N GLY A 25 -10.41 -0.15 -1.25
CA GLY A 25 -9.68 -0.33 -2.50
C GLY A 25 -9.85 -1.66 -3.17
N ASP A 26 -9.10 -1.83 -4.25
CA ASP A 26 -9.11 -3.04 -5.06
C ASP A 26 -8.50 -4.21 -4.28
N LEU A 27 -9.33 -5.22 -4.03
CA LEU A 27 -8.91 -6.47 -3.39
C LEU A 27 -8.35 -7.44 -4.43
N MET A 28 -7.31 -8.18 -4.06
CA MET A 28 -6.79 -9.26 -4.89
C MET A 28 -6.20 -10.38 -4.06
N LEU A 29 -6.21 -11.59 -4.64
CA LEU A 29 -5.58 -12.77 -4.09
C LEU A 29 -4.25 -13.00 -4.82
N ASP A 30 -3.15 -12.99 -4.09
CA ASP A 30 -1.84 -13.40 -4.58
C ASP A 30 -1.63 -14.88 -4.22
N GLU A 31 -1.57 -15.74 -5.22
CA GLU A 31 -1.35 -17.19 -5.05
C GLU A 31 0.05 -17.57 -5.56
N TYR A 32 0.74 -18.41 -4.81
CA TYR A 32 2.08 -18.90 -5.16
C TYR A 32 2.06 -20.42 -5.24
N ARG A 33 2.57 -20.97 -6.34
CA ARG A 33 2.88 -22.37 -6.58
C ARG A 33 4.38 -22.51 -6.60
N VAL A 34 4.97 -22.93 -5.50
CA VAL A 34 6.43 -23.08 -5.36
C VAL A 34 6.81 -24.52 -5.58
N GLY A 35 7.81 -24.77 -6.40
CA GLY A 35 8.22 -26.14 -6.72
C GLY A 35 9.58 -26.29 -7.39
N ASP A 36 9.80 -27.49 -7.92
CA ASP A 36 11.03 -27.87 -8.60
C ASP A 36 10.80 -28.10 -10.08
N VAL A 37 11.78 -27.70 -10.89
CA VAL A 37 11.87 -28.05 -12.33
C VAL A 37 12.97 -29.09 -12.51
N ALA A 38 12.58 -30.32 -12.88
CA ALA A 38 13.51 -31.41 -13.12
C ALA A 38 13.60 -31.82 -14.61
N ARG A 39 12.60 -31.47 -15.42
CA ARG A 39 12.53 -31.86 -16.85
C ARG A 39 11.72 -30.86 -17.67
N ILE A 40 11.94 -30.92 -18.98
CA ILE A 40 11.11 -30.25 -19.99
C ILE A 40 9.95 -31.18 -20.36
N SER A 41 8.81 -30.60 -20.72
CA SER A 41 7.66 -31.38 -21.20
C SER A 41 7.99 -32.11 -22.52
N PRO A 42 7.53 -33.35 -22.67
CA PRO A 42 7.61 -34.03 -23.99
C PRO A 42 6.57 -33.46 -24.98
N GLU A 43 5.59 -32.70 -24.52
CA GLU A 43 4.50 -32.18 -25.37
C GLU A 43 4.81 -30.78 -25.93
N ALA A 44 5.68 -30.02 -25.25
CA ALA A 44 6.05 -28.67 -25.67
C ALA A 44 7.38 -28.26 -25.00
N PRO A 45 8.14 -27.29 -25.54
CA PRO A 45 9.40 -26.84 -24.99
C PRO A 45 9.22 -25.94 -23.72
N VAL A 46 8.48 -26.44 -22.74
CA VAL A 46 8.17 -25.74 -21.47
C VAL A 46 8.61 -26.57 -20.28
N PRO A 47 9.08 -25.95 -19.19
CA PRO A 47 9.43 -26.67 -17.97
C PRO A 47 8.22 -27.28 -17.29
N ILE A 48 8.37 -28.48 -16.71
CA ILE A 48 7.38 -29.08 -15.82
C ILE A 48 7.74 -28.71 -14.40
N VAL A 49 6.88 -27.92 -13.76
CA VAL A 49 7.02 -27.57 -12.34
C VAL A 49 6.27 -28.59 -11.49
N ARG A 50 7.00 -29.31 -10.63
CA ARG A 50 6.43 -30.16 -9.61
C ARG A 50 6.18 -29.31 -8.37
N VAL A 51 4.92 -28.95 -8.12
CA VAL A 51 4.51 -28.13 -6.96
C VAL A 51 4.82 -28.85 -5.66
N ARG A 52 5.43 -28.15 -4.72
CA ARG A 52 5.78 -28.59 -3.36
C ARG A 52 5.01 -27.84 -2.29
N GLU A 53 4.74 -26.56 -2.56
CA GLU A 53 4.10 -25.64 -1.64
C GLU A 53 3.09 -24.79 -2.40
N GLU A 54 1.95 -24.54 -1.77
CA GLU A 54 0.91 -23.64 -2.23
C GLU A 54 0.61 -22.67 -1.10
N ARG A 55 0.60 -21.38 -1.40
CA ARG A 55 0.25 -20.34 -0.44
C ARG A 55 -0.58 -19.26 -1.10
N CYS A 56 -1.51 -18.70 -0.33
CA CYS A 56 -2.35 -17.58 -0.74
C CYS A 56 -2.13 -16.43 0.23
N GLU A 57 -1.98 -15.23 -0.31
CA GLU A 57 -1.77 -14.01 0.44
C GLU A 57 -2.77 -12.93 -0.01
N LEU A 58 -3.09 -12.00 0.87
CA LEU A 58 -3.84 -10.82 0.50
C LEU A 58 -2.94 -9.86 -0.29
N GLY A 59 -3.38 -9.47 -1.49
CA GLY A 59 -2.79 -8.43 -2.30
C GLY A 59 -3.64 -7.16 -2.32
N GLY A 60 -3.14 -6.12 -2.97
CA GLY A 60 -3.84 -4.84 -3.10
C GLY A 60 -4.22 -4.21 -1.77
N ALA A 61 -5.44 -3.70 -1.68
CA ALA A 61 -5.97 -3.10 -0.46
C ALA A 61 -5.93 -4.05 0.74
N GLY A 62 -6.08 -5.38 0.51
CA GLY A 62 -5.93 -6.40 1.54
C GLY A 62 -4.52 -6.44 2.13
N ASN A 63 -3.49 -6.26 1.30
CA ASN A 63 -2.10 -6.19 1.78
C ASN A 63 -1.83 -4.90 2.57
N VAL A 64 -2.42 -3.76 2.19
CA VAL A 64 -2.35 -2.52 2.98
C VAL A 64 -2.96 -2.75 4.36
N ALA A 65 -4.18 -3.31 4.43
CA ALA A 65 -4.87 -3.61 5.70
C ALA A 65 -4.05 -4.58 6.59
N ARG A 66 -3.47 -5.64 5.99
CA ARG A 66 -2.58 -6.56 6.68
C ARG A 66 -1.36 -5.86 7.29
N ASN A 67 -0.73 -4.94 6.55
CA ASN A 67 0.39 -4.16 7.06
C ASN A 67 -0.03 -3.21 8.19
N VAL A 68 -1.21 -2.59 8.12
CA VAL A 68 -1.77 -1.79 9.23
C VAL A 68 -1.87 -2.63 10.51
N VAL A 69 -2.46 -3.84 10.41
CA VAL A 69 -2.59 -4.76 11.56
C VAL A 69 -1.22 -5.24 12.06
N SER A 70 -0.31 -5.60 11.16
CA SER A 70 1.04 -6.07 11.52
C SER A 70 1.89 -4.99 12.21
N LEU A 71 1.64 -3.71 11.92
CA LEU A 71 2.23 -2.57 12.58
C LEU A 71 1.54 -2.21 13.92
N GLY A 72 0.54 -2.98 14.34
CA GLY A 72 -0.09 -2.92 15.64
C GLY A 72 -1.38 -2.12 15.73
N ALA A 73 -1.87 -1.52 14.64
CA ALA A 73 -3.13 -0.79 14.59
C ALA A 73 -4.32 -1.70 14.25
N ARG A 74 -5.54 -1.16 14.31
CA ARG A 74 -6.75 -1.85 13.83
C ARG A 74 -7.03 -1.42 12.39
N ALA A 75 -7.58 -2.33 11.58
CA ALA A 75 -8.02 -2.02 10.23
C ALA A 75 -9.45 -2.48 9.99
N GLU A 76 -10.19 -1.69 9.24
CA GLU A 76 -11.43 -2.04 8.55
C GLU A 76 -11.12 -2.13 7.05
N LEU A 77 -11.72 -3.09 6.36
CA LEU A 77 -11.44 -3.32 4.94
C LEU A 77 -12.73 -3.27 4.12
N VAL A 78 -12.76 -2.41 3.12
CA VAL A 78 -13.87 -2.32 2.16
C VAL A 78 -13.34 -2.53 0.75
N GLY A 79 -13.95 -3.46 0.03
CA GLY A 79 -13.62 -3.76 -1.37
C GLY A 79 -14.54 -4.82 -1.95
N THR A 80 -14.36 -5.11 -3.24
CA THR A 80 -15.18 -6.09 -3.96
C THR A 80 -14.43 -7.40 -4.17
N LEU A 81 -15.17 -8.51 -4.13
CA LEU A 81 -14.71 -9.85 -4.48
C LEU A 81 -15.79 -10.58 -5.29
N GLY A 82 -15.37 -11.50 -6.13
CA GLY A 82 -16.28 -12.34 -6.92
C GLY A 82 -16.94 -13.45 -6.10
N LEU A 83 -18.04 -13.98 -6.61
CA LEU A 83 -18.67 -15.20 -6.10
C LEU A 83 -17.98 -16.45 -6.68
N ASP A 84 -16.66 -16.55 -6.42
CA ASP A 84 -15.81 -17.64 -6.93
C ASP A 84 -14.94 -18.23 -5.81
N ARG A 85 -14.14 -19.26 -6.17
CA ARG A 85 -13.22 -19.93 -5.24
C ARG A 85 -12.22 -18.93 -4.67
N GLU A 86 -11.68 -18.06 -5.50
CA GLU A 86 -10.67 -17.07 -5.12
C GLU A 86 -11.24 -16.02 -4.15
N GLY A 87 -12.52 -15.63 -4.32
CA GLY A 87 -13.25 -14.77 -3.39
C GLY A 87 -13.46 -15.43 -2.02
N SER A 88 -13.79 -16.72 -2.02
CA SER A 88 -13.92 -17.49 -0.78
C SER A 88 -12.59 -17.60 -0.04
N LEU A 89 -11.49 -17.86 -0.76
CA LEU A 89 -10.13 -17.90 -0.18
C LEU A 89 -9.70 -16.52 0.34
N LEU A 90 -10.00 -15.44 -0.40
CA LEU A 90 -9.70 -14.08 0.05
C LEU A 90 -10.43 -13.76 1.34
N ARG A 91 -11.73 -14.06 1.44
CA ARG A 91 -12.53 -13.88 2.65
C ARG A 91 -11.94 -14.66 3.84
N GLU A 92 -11.53 -15.92 3.62
CA GLU A 92 -10.87 -16.74 4.63
C GLU A 92 -9.57 -16.09 5.13
N ARG A 93 -8.75 -15.52 4.22
CA ARG A 93 -7.51 -14.82 4.60
C ARG A 93 -7.78 -13.55 5.42
N VAL A 94 -8.83 -12.81 5.08
CA VAL A 94 -9.28 -11.64 5.86
C VAL A 94 -9.69 -12.06 7.27
N ASP A 95 -10.46 -13.13 7.39
CA ASP A 95 -10.92 -13.67 8.68
C ASP A 95 -9.76 -14.17 9.55
N ILE A 96 -8.80 -14.93 8.99
CA ILE A 96 -7.59 -15.40 9.67
C ILE A 96 -6.76 -14.23 10.26
N LEU A 97 -6.77 -13.07 9.62
CA LEU A 97 -6.12 -11.86 10.13
C LEU A 97 -6.92 -11.15 11.23
N GLY A 98 -8.12 -11.64 11.56
CA GLY A 98 -9.02 -11.00 12.51
C GLY A 98 -9.62 -9.69 11.99
N LEU A 99 -9.61 -9.46 10.68
CA LEU A 99 -10.25 -8.30 10.06
C LEU A 99 -11.75 -8.52 9.90
N PRO A 100 -12.61 -7.51 10.17
CA PRO A 100 -14.03 -7.62 9.91
C PRO A 100 -14.34 -7.85 8.42
N THR A 101 -15.17 -8.85 8.13
CA THR A 101 -15.54 -9.21 6.74
C THR A 101 -16.78 -8.46 6.22
N GLY A 102 -17.45 -7.69 7.05
CA GLY A 102 -18.69 -6.96 6.69
C GLY A 102 -18.51 -5.84 5.67
N GLY A 103 -17.26 -5.45 5.35
CA GLY A 103 -16.95 -4.51 4.27
C GLY A 103 -16.64 -5.18 2.92
N LEU A 104 -16.66 -6.52 2.86
CA LEU A 104 -16.39 -7.28 1.64
C LEU A 104 -17.67 -7.40 0.82
N VAL A 105 -17.76 -6.64 -0.27
CA VAL A 105 -18.91 -6.61 -1.16
C VAL A 105 -18.79 -7.70 -2.22
N GLU A 106 -19.78 -8.58 -2.29
CA GLU A 106 -19.82 -9.66 -3.28
C GLU A 106 -20.32 -9.15 -4.63
N SER A 107 -19.59 -9.48 -5.68
CA SER A 107 -19.88 -9.11 -7.07
C SER A 107 -20.17 -10.37 -7.89
N PRO A 108 -21.43 -10.66 -8.26
CA PRO A 108 -21.77 -11.83 -9.07
C PRO A 108 -21.25 -11.76 -10.51
N GLY A 109 -21.06 -10.55 -11.02
CA GLY A 109 -20.71 -10.31 -12.44
C GLY A 109 -19.20 -10.19 -12.70
N ARG A 110 -18.38 -10.18 -11.65
CA ARG A 110 -16.93 -9.89 -11.72
C ARG A 110 -16.13 -11.02 -11.06
N PRO A 111 -15.05 -11.51 -11.66
CA PRO A 111 -14.16 -12.43 -10.99
C PRO A 111 -13.38 -11.71 -9.86
N THR A 112 -13.02 -12.44 -8.82
CA THR A 112 -12.02 -11.96 -7.85
C THR A 112 -10.69 -11.74 -8.59
N SER A 113 -10.08 -10.56 -8.40
CA SER A 113 -8.74 -10.30 -8.94
C SER A 113 -7.75 -11.30 -8.34
N HIS A 114 -7.11 -12.08 -9.20
CA HIS A 114 -6.24 -13.19 -8.80
C HIS A 114 -4.95 -13.18 -9.59
N LYS A 115 -3.82 -13.29 -8.90
CA LYS A 115 -2.49 -13.35 -9.49
C LYS A 115 -1.78 -14.63 -9.04
N LEU A 116 -1.79 -15.65 -9.90
CA LEU A 116 -1.09 -16.91 -9.65
C LEU A 116 0.35 -16.82 -10.15
N ARG A 117 1.31 -16.99 -9.25
CA ARG A 117 2.75 -17.04 -9.56
C ARG A 117 3.27 -18.46 -9.42
N VAL A 118 3.86 -18.96 -10.48
CA VAL A 118 4.60 -20.23 -10.46
C VAL A 118 6.07 -19.94 -10.27
N VAL A 119 6.65 -20.43 -9.19
CA VAL A 119 8.03 -20.16 -8.78
C VAL A 119 8.81 -21.46 -8.68
N ALA A 120 9.98 -21.53 -9.29
CA ALA A 120 10.88 -22.67 -9.19
C ALA A 120 12.35 -22.17 -9.11
N ARG A 121 13.15 -22.79 -8.22
CA ARG A 121 14.55 -22.42 -8.01
C ARG A 121 14.74 -20.91 -7.75
N SER A 122 13.85 -20.32 -6.95
CA SER A 122 13.82 -18.88 -6.62
C SER A 122 13.59 -17.94 -7.82
N GLN A 123 13.11 -18.46 -8.97
CA GLN A 123 12.75 -17.68 -10.14
C GLN A 123 11.26 -17.80 -10.43
N GLN A 124 10.62 -16.69 -10.76
CA GLN A 124 9.25 -16.70 -11.26
C GLN A 124 9.23 -17.22 -12.69
N MET A 125 8.63 -18.39 -12.89
CA MET A 125 8.52 -19.05 -14.21
C MET A 125 7.37 -18.51 -15.03
N LEU A 126 6.26 -18.18 -14.37
CA LEU A 126 5.01 -17.75 -15.01
C LEU A 126 4.18 -16.96 -14.01
N ARG A 127 3.39 -15.99 -14.51
CA ARG A 127 2.29 -15.38 -13.78
C ARG A 127 1.02 -15.48 -14.62
N LEU A 128 -0.06 -15.93 -14.00
CA LEU A 128 -1.40 -15.94 -14.57
C LEU A 128 -2.25 -14.93 -13.80
N ASP A 129 -2.79 -13.95 -14.53
CA ASP A 129 -3.65 -12.92 -13.98
C ASP A 129 -5.08 -13.15 -14.47
N ARG A 130 -6.04 -13.20 -13.51
CA ARG A 130 -7.48 -13.20 -13.76
C ARG A 130 -8.04 -11.98 -13.08
N GLU A 131 -8.44 -11.01 -13.84
CA GLU A 131 -8.89 -9.72 -13.32
C GLU A 131 -9.87 -9.04 -14.27
N ASP A 132 -10.65 -8.11 -13.74
CA ASP A 132 -11.58 -7.27 -14.50
C ASP A 132 -11.35 -5.81 -14.08
N ASP A 133 -11.07 -4.96 -15.06
CA ASP A 133 -10.77 -3.53 -14.87
C ASP A 133 -12.00 -2.63 -15.11
N ALA A 134 -13.17 -3.20 -15.43
CA ALA A 134 -14.38 -2.45 -15.66
C ALA A 134 -14.83 -1.69 -14.40
N ALA A 135 -15.52 -0.57 -14.57
CA ALA A 135 -16.13 0.15 -13.46
C ALA A 135 -17.12 -0.74 -12.70
N LEU A 136 -17.32 -0.46 -11.42
CA LEU A 136 -18.34 -1.13 -10.62
C LEU A 136 -19.72 -0.86 -11.21
N SER A 137 -20.60 -1.87 -11.23
CA SER A 137 -22.01 -1.66 -11.50
C SER A 137 -22.62 -0.69 -10.47
N MET A 138 -23.73 -0.05 -10.82
CA MET A 138 -24.44 0.85 -9.90
C MET A 138 -24.79 0.17 -8.56
N HIS A 139 -25.15 -1.11 -8.61
CA HIS A 139 -25.49 -1.90 -7.43
C HIS A 139 -24.28 -2.12 -6.52
N GLU A 140 -23.17 -2.60 -7.09
CA GLU A 140 -21.90 -2.82 -6.36
C GLU A 140 -21.40 -1.52 -5.75
N ARG A 141 -21.41 -0.45 -6.54
CA ARG A 141 -21.02 0.88 -6.08
C ARG A 141 -21.84 1.33 -4.88
N THR A 142 -23.17 1.20 -4.94
CA THR A 142 -24.05 1.56 -3.81
C THR A 142 -23.73 0.74 -2.55
N GLN A 143 -23.42 -0.54 -2.70
CA GLN A 143 -23.04 -1.40 -1.57
C GLN A 143 -21.68 -0.99 -0.98
N VAL A 144 -20.71 -0.66 -1.83
CA VAL A 144 -19.39 -0.17 -1.39
C VAL A 144 -19.53 1.18 -0.67
N GLU A 145 -20.27 2.12 -1.24
CA GLU A 145 -20.55 3.42 -0.61
C GLU A 145 -21.17 3.25 0.77
N ARG A 146 -22.19 2.40 0.89
CA ARG A 146 -22.81 2.08 2.17
C ARG A 146 -21.81 1.49 3.15
N ALA A 147 -21.02 0.48 2.74
CA ALA A 147 -20.01 -0.16 3.59
C ALA A 147 -18.96 0.84 4.09
N VAL A 148 -18.56 1.81 3.26
CA VAL A 148 -17.64 2.91 3.65
C VAL A 148 -18.30 3.82 4.69
N PHE A 149 -19.52 4.31 4.42
CA PHE A 149 -20.19 5.27 5.31
C PHE A 149 -20.51 4.69 6.68
N GLU A 150 -20.87 3.40 6.76
CA GLU A 150 -21.11 2.70 8.01
C GLU A 150 -19.86 2.61 8.92
N ARG A 151 -18.66 2.79 8.35
CA ARG A 151 -17.36 2.65 9.06
C ARG A 151 -16.63 3.96 9.25
N LEU A 152 -17.01 4.98 8.49
CA LEU A 152 -16.25 6.23 8.43
C LEU A 152 -16.17 6.93 9.79
N ASP A 153 -17.26 6.95 10.55
CA ASP A 153 -17.32 7.66 11.85
C ASP A 153 -16.49 6.98 12.96
N GLU A 154 -16.04 5.74 12.73
CA GLU A 154 -15.26 4.97 13.70
C GLU A 154 -13.76 4.90 13.39
N CYS A 155 -13.30 5.55 12.31
CA CYS A 155 -11.89 5.48 11.90
C CYS A 155 -11.15 6.81 12.12
N ASP A 156 -9.84 6.70 12.39
CA ASP A 156 -8.94 7.85 12.58
C ASP A 156 -8.39 8.38 11.25
N ALA A 157 -8.30 7.52 10.24
CA ALA A 157 -7.91 7.88 8.89
C ALA A 157 -8.41 6.86 7.86
N VAL A 158 -8.44 7.27 6.59
CA VAL A 158 -8.83 6.44 5.45
C VAL A 158 -7.64 6.26 4.52
N VAL A 159 -7.47 5.05 3.98
CA VAL A 159 -6.58 4.75 2.85
C VAL A 159 -7.41 4.36 1.64
N LEU A 160 -7.19 5.05 0.51
CA LEU A 160 -7.74 4.68 -0.79
C LEU A 160 -6.62 3.99 -1.59
N ALA A 161 -6.71 2.66 -1.72
CA ALA A 161 -5.71 1.82 -2.36
C ALA A 161 -6.19 1.43 -3.77
N ASP A 162 -5.70 2.16 -4.78
CA ASP A 162 -6.09 2.01 -6.18
C ASP A 162 -5.06 1.16 -6.93
N TYR A 163 -5.53 0.07 -7.51
CA TYR A 163 -4.74 -0.81 -8.40
C TYR A 163 -5.31 -0.85 -9.82
N ASP A 164 -6.15 0.15 -10.16
CA ASP A 164 -6.78 0.29 -11.47
C ASP A 164 -7.63 -0.93 -11.87
N LYS A 165 -8.38 -1.46 -10.87
CA LYS A 165 -9.33 -2.56 -11.07
C LYS A 165 -10.79 -2.08 -11.01
N GLY A 166 -11.02 -0.84 -11.40
CA GLY A 166 -12.34 -0.27 -11.64
C GLY A 166 -13.05 0.29 -10.41
N MET A 167 -12.59 0.05 -9.19
CA MET A 167 -13.27 0.51 -7.99
C MET A 167 -13.41 2.03 -7.93
N PHE A 168 -12.41 2.79 -8.36
CA PHE A 168 -12.41 4.25 -8.33
C PHE A 168 -12.79 4.91 -9.66
N ALA A 169 -13.20 4.16 -10.67
CA ALA A 169 -13.43 4.67 -12.02
C ALA A 169 -14.48 5.79 -12.09
N GLU A 170 -15.58 5.72 -11.34
CA GLU A 170 -16.72 6.65 -11.43
C GLU A 170 -16.83 7.61 -10.23
N GLY A 171 -15.69 8.07 -9.71
CA GLY A 171 -15.66 9.14 -8.71
C GLY A 171 -15.89 8.71 -7.26
N LEU A 172 -15.86 7.40 -6.94
CA LEU A 172 -15.93 6.90 -5.56
C LEU A 172 -14.84 7.54 -4.68
N GLY A 173 -13.62 7.70 -5.19
CA GLY A 173 -12.54 8.33 -4.43
C GLY A 173 -12.89 9.74 -3.98
N ARG A 174 -13.45 10.57 -4.86
CA ARG A 174 -13.88 11.94 -4.52
C ARG A 174 -15.02 11.95 -3.50
N LEU A 175 -15.96 11.02 -3.63
CA LEU A 175 -17.08 10.89 -2.70
C LEU A 175 -16.58 10.57 -1.28
N VAL A 176 -15.70 9.59 -1.14
CA VAL A 176 -15.11 9.21 0.14
C VAL A 176 -14.27 10.35 0.73
N ILE A 177 -13.45 11.03 -0.10
CA ILE A 177 -12.66 12.19 0.33
C ILE A 177 -13.55 13.32 0.86
N ALA A 178 -14.64 13.64 0.16
CA ALA A 178 -15.58 14.67 0.60
C ALA A 178 -16.22 14.32 1.94
N ALA A 179 -16.74 13.10 2.07
CA ALA A 179 -17.39 12.63 3.29
C ALA A 179 -16.44 12.54 4.50
N ALA A 180 -15.20 12.10 4.29
CA ALA A 180 -14.17 12.07 5.32
C ALA A 180 -13.77 13.49 5.75
N ARG A 181 -13.62 14.42 4.81
CA ARG A 181 -13.29 15.82 5.07
C ARG A 181 -14.35 16.52 5.91
N GLU A 182 -15.64 16.28 5.64
CA GLU A 182 -16.75 16.81 6.46
C GLU A 182 -16.67 16.37 7.93
N ARG A 183 -16.03 15.23 8.20
CA ARG A 183 -15.83 14.66 9.54
C ARG A 183 -14.44 14.98 10.14
N GLY A 184 -13.61 15.73 9.43
CA GLY A 184 -12.24 16.02 9.86
C GLY A 184 -11.28 14.81 9.78
N ILE A 185 -11.67 13.76 9.04
CA ILE A 185 -10.88 12.52 8.89
C ILE A 185 -9.90 12.67 7.73
N ALA A 186 -8.63 12.38 7.98
CA ALA A 186 -7.60 12.43 6.96
C ALA A 186 -7.72 11.27 5.96
N VAL A 187 -7.52 11.56 4.66
CA VAL A 187 -7.52 10.55 3.61
C VAL A 187 -6.15 10.48 2.95
N ALA A 188 -5.55 9.30 2.93
CA ALA A 188 -4.35 9.00 2.16
C ALA A 188 -4.72 8.18 0.92
N ALA A 189 -4.16 8.51 -0.25
CA ALA A 189 -4.42 7.77 -1.49
C ALA A 189 -3.12 7.22 -2.10
N ASP A 190 -3.18 5.99 -2.59
CA ASP A 190 -2.13 5.32 -3.38
C ASP A 190 -2.67 5.06 -4.80
N PRO A 191 -2.57 6.05 -5.70
CA PRO A 191 -3.17 5.98 -7.02
C PRO A 191 -2.28 5.22 -7.99
N LYS A 192 -2.88 4.38 -8.84
CA LYS A 192 -2.16 3.67 -9.90
C LYS A 192 -2.03 4.48 -11.19
N ARG A 193 -3.06 5.21 -11.56
CA ARG A 193 -3.10 6.01 -12.81
C ARG A 193 -3.69 7.40 -12.57
N GLU A 194 -4.95 7.60 -12.73
CA GLU A 194 -5.66 8.88 -12.76
C GLU A 194 -5.67 9.60 -11.38
N LEU A 195 -4.57 10.31 -11.05
CA LEU A 195 -4.42 11.03 -9.79
C LEU A 195 -5.60 11.97 -9.48
N GLN A 196 -6.24 12.51 -10.51
CA GLN A 196 -7.39 13.42 -10.37
C GLN A 196 -8.60 12.77 -9.67
N ARG A 197 -8.68 11.44 -9.64
CA ARG A 197 -9.70 10.71 -8.87
C ARG A 197 -9.59 10.97 -7.37
N PHE A 198 -8.39 11.38 -6.90
CA PHE A 198 -8.05 11.57 -5.50
C PHE A 198 -7.79 13.04 -5.12
N ARG A 199 -8.22 13.97 -5.98
CA ARG A 199 -8.13 15.40 -5.70
C ARG A 199 -8.86 15.76 -4.42
N GLY A 200 -8.16 16.43 -3.49
CA GLY A 200 -8.66 16.80 -2.16
C GLY A 200 -8.31 15.81 -1.05
N ALA A 201 -7.61 14.70 -1.35
CA ALA A 201 -7.02 13.85 -0.33
C ALA A 201 -5.99 14.64 0.52
N SER A 202 -5.79 14.24 1.77
CA SER A 202 -4.82 14.86 2.67
C SER A 202 -3.38 14.50 2.31
N LEU A 203 -3.18 13.27 1.81
CA LEU A 203 -1.88 12.75 1.38
C LEU A 203 -2.05 11.90 0.12
N VAL A 204 -1.13 12.02 -0.84
CA VAL A 204 -1.12 11.16 -2.04
C VAL A 204 0.30 10.62 -2.27
N LYS A 205 0.41 9.30 -2.49
CA LYS A 205 1.70 8.58 -2.57
C LYS A 205 1.86 7.83 -3.89
N PRO A 206 2.15 8.46 -5.02
CA PRO A 206 2.57 7.76 -6.24
C PRO A 206 4.02 7.28 -6.16
N ASN A 207 4.40 6.33 -6.99
CA ASN A 207 5.81 6.11 -7.30
C ASN A 207 6.31 7.13 -8.36
N LEU A 208 7.63 7.19 -8.58
CA LEU A 208 8.21 8.18 -9.50
C LEU A 208 7.69 8.03 -10.95
N ALA A 209 7.49 6.81 -11.42
CA ALA A 209 6.98 6.58 -12.78
C ALA A 209 5.52 7.03 -12.90
N GLU A 210 4.67 6.72 -11.93
CA GLU A 210 3.27 7.16 -11.83
C GLU A 210 3.19 8.69 -11.73
N ALA A 211 4.04 9.30 -10.91
CA ALA A 211 4.15 10.74 -10.76
C ALA A 211 4.51 11.44 -12.08
N CYS A 212 5.54 10.94 -12.76
CA CYS A 212 5.97 11.47 -14.06
C CYS A 212 4.90 11.31 -15.14
N ALA A 213 4.21 10.17 -15.16
CA ALA A 213 3.14 9.90 -16.12
C ALA A 213 1.94 10.85 -15.92
N ALA A 214 1.61 11.16 -14.66
CA ALA A 214 0.42 11.95 -14.32
C ALA A 214 0.52 13.42 -14.69
N VAL A 215 1.67 14.06 -14.50
CA VAL A 215 1.81 15.54 -14.69
C VAL A 215 2.87 15.94 -15.73
N GLY A 216 3.44 14.96 -16.41
CA GLY A 216 4.50 15.20 -17.38
C GLY A 216 5.74 15.82 -16.72
N GLY A 217 6.76 15.02 -16.47
CA GLY A 217 7.96 15.52 -15.79
C GLY A 217 9.08 14.50 -15.76
N ARG A 218 10.17 14.89 -15.12
CA ARG A 218 11.34 14.07 -14.82
C ARG A 218 11.62 14.11 -13.33
N GLY A 219 12.34 13.13 -12.82
CA GLY A 219 12.75 13.05 -11.42
C GLY A 219 14.20 12.58 -11.27
N ASP A 220 15.03 12.86 -12.29
CA ASP A 220 16.40 12.36 -12.37
C ASP A 220 17.31 13.00 -11.32
N ASP A 221 17.10 14.30 -11.03
CA ASP A 221 17.81 15.08 -10.03
C ASP A 221 16.85 15.65 -8.99
N PHE A 222 17.41 16.27 -7.95
CA PHE A 222 16.61 16.85 -6.85
C PHE A 222 15.71 18.00 -7.32
N GLU A 223 16.22 18.87 -8.19
CA GLU A 223 15.47 20.04 -8.66
C GLU A 223 14.28 19.63 -9.54
N SER A 224 14.48 18.65 -10.44
CA SER A 224 13.39 18.12 -11.26
C SER A 224 12.32 17.42 -10.41
N ARG A 225 12.71 16.73 -9.30
CA ARG A 225 11.76 16.18 -8.32
C ARG A 225 10.96 17.26 -7.60
N CYS A 226 11.60 18.36 -7.18
CA CYS A 226 10.89 19.48 -6.57
C CYS A 226 9.82 20.03 -7.52
N ARG A 227 10.17 20.29 -8.78
CA ARG A 227 9.20 20.75 -9.80
C ARG A 227 8.07 19.74 -10.04
N LEU A 228 8.37 18.45 -10.01
CA LEU A 228 7.38 17.39 -10.14
C LEU A 228 6.39 17.40 -8.97
N LEU A 229 6.90 17.51 -7.74
CA LEU A 229 6.09 17.58 -6.53
C LEU A 229 5.17 18.80 -6.49
N GLU A 230 5.65 19.97 -6.93
CA GLU A 230 4.85 21.20 -7.01
C GLU A 230 3.69 21.04 -8.00
N LYS A 231 3.93 20.46 -9.18
CA LYS A 231 2.88 20.16 -10.17
C LYS A 231 1.84 19.20 -9.60
N LEU A 232 2.28 18.12 -8.99
CA LEU A 232 1.38 17.13 -8.36
C LEU A 232 0.53 17.77 -7.27
N ARG A 233 1.13 18.57 -6.39
CA ARG A 233 0.43 19.27 -5.32
C ARG A 233 -0.63 20.23 -5.85
N HIS A 234 -0.33 20.96 -6.91
CA HIS A 234 -1.30 21.83 -7.58
C HIS A 234 -2.49 21.02 -8.13
N GLU A 235 -2.23 19.93 -8.84
CA GLU A 235 -3.25 19.05 -9.39
C GLU A 235 -4.12 18.41 -8.31
N LEU A 236 -3.55 18.12 -7.15
CA LEU A 236 -4.20 17.44 -6.02
C LEU A 236 -4.85 18.38 -4.99
N ALA A 237 -4.94 19.69 -5.29
CA ALA A 237 -5.54 20.70 -4.42
C ALA A 237 -4.83 20.88 -3.06
N GLY A 238 -3.49 20.77 -3.03
CA GLY A 238 -2.68 21.11 -1.87
C GLY A 238 -2.44 19.95 -0.89
N ALA A 239 -2.54 18.70 -1.31
CA ALA A 239 -2.20 17.52 -0.50
C ALA A 239 -0.71 17.50 -0.09
N ASP A 240 -0.39 16.77 0.99
CA ASP A 240 0.97 16.22 1.17
C ASP A 240 1.23 15.25 -0.01
N VAL A 241 2.31 15.45 -0.75
CA VAL A 241 2.69 14.58 -1.87
C VAL A 241 3.95 13.82 -1.53
N VAL A 242 3.90 12.49 -1.59
CA VAL A 242 4.99 11.59 -1.25
C VAL A 242 5.33 10.73 -2.45
N VAL A 243 6.48 10.97 -3.09
CA VAL A 243 6.93 10.19 -4.27
C VAL A 243 7.95 9.15 -3.85
N THR A 244 7.59 7.87 -3.98
CA THR A 244 8.52 6.76 -3.73
C THR A 244 9.42 6.52 -4.94
N ARG A 245 10.72 6.27 -4.69
CA ARG A 245 11.77 6.13 -5.72
C ARG A 245 12.47 4.76 -5.64
N GLY A 246 11.78 3.74 -5.14
CA GLY A 246 12.34 2.41 -4.93
C GLY A 246 13.60 2.45 -4.07
N GLY A 247 14.70 1.85 -4.54
CA GLY A 247 15.99 1.83 -3.83
C GLY A 247 16.66 3.20 -3.62
N ALA A 248 16.13 4.29 -4.20
CA ALA A 248 16.60 5.66 -3.98
C ALA A 248 15.87 6.38 -2.83
N GLY A 249 14.83 5.76 -2.24
CA GLY A 249 14.10 6.31 -1.09
C GLY A 249 12.85 7.10 -1.46
N VAL A 250 12.60 8.20 -0.75
CA VAL A 250 11.36 8.97 -0.85
C VAL A 250 11.68 10.46 -0.95
N THR A 251 10.96 11.18 -1.83
CA THR A 251 10.93 12.65 -1.82
C THR A 251 9.49 13.11 -1.60
N ALA A 252 9.27 14.07 -0.72
CA ALA A 252 7.94 14.55 -0.40
C ALA A 252 7.86 16.07 -0.33
N LEU A 253 6.66 16.62 -0.56
CA LEU A 253 6.34 18.04 -0.40
C LEU A 253 5.12 18.16 0.51
N GLY A 254 5.32 18.80 1.67
CA GLY A 254 4.27 19.04 2.63
C GLY A 254 3.34 20.18 2.28
N VAL A 255 2.17 20.22 2.90
CA VAL A 255 1.23 21.36 2.81
C VAL A 255 1.86 22.67 3.29
N ASP A 256 2.87 22.61 4.15
CA ASP A 256 3.66 23.75 4.64
C ASP A 256 4.70 24.25 3.62
N GLY A 257 4.81 23.63 2.46
CA GLY A 257 5.77 23.95 1.41
C GLY A 257 7.18 23.40 1.60
N ARG A 258 7.41 22.63 2.67
CA ARG A 258 8.73 22.01 2.92
C ARG A 258 8.91 20.78 2.08
N VAL A 259 10.09 20.68 1.45
CA VAL A 259 10.52 19.48 0.75
C VAL A 259 11.30 18.58 1.71
N VAL A 260 10.98 17.31 1.67
CA VAL A 260 11.63 16.22 2.43
C VAL A 260 12.27 15.26 1.44
N ASP A 261 13.55 14.92 1.62
CA ASP A 261 14.24 13.89 0.82
C ASP A 261 14.89 12.88 1.78
N VAL A 262 14.38 11.65 1.75
CA VAL A 262 14.84 10.56 2.63
C VAL A 262 15.45 9.47 1.75
N PRO A 263 16.78 9.35 1.71
CA PRO A 263 17.45 8.31 0.93
C PRO A 263 17.27 6.93 1.60
N THR A 264 17.25 5.88 0.79
CA THR A 264 17.32 4.50 1.27
C THR A 264 18.75 4.01 1.27
N ARG A 265 19.15 3.27 2.31
CA ARG A 265 20.42 2.53 2.29
C ARG A 265 20.33 1.39 1.30
N ARG A 266 21.41 1.15 0.56
CA ARG A 266 21.51 -0.01 -0.34
C ARG A 266 21.38 -1.29 0.47
N LEU A 267 20.43 -2.15 0.09
CA LEU A 267 20.13 -3.44 0.70
C LEU A 267 20.22 -4.53 -0.38
N ALA A 268 20.51 -5.75 0.04
CA ALA A 268 20.27 -6.91 -0.80
C ALA A 268 18.75 -7.12 -0.89
N VAL A 269 18.14 -6.74 -2.00
CA VAL A 269 16.70 -6.85 -2.24
C VAL A 269 16.37 -8.27 -2.66
N TYR A 270 15.45 -8.93 -1.94
CA TYR A 270 14.94 -10.24 -2.30
C TYR A 270 13.68 -10.13 -3.16
N ASP A 271 12.74 -9.28 -2.75
CA ASP A 271 11.50 -9.06 -3.48
C ASP A 271 11.00 -7.63 -3.23
N VAL A 272 10.51 -6.98 -4.26
CA VAL A 272 9.95 -5.61 -4.16
C VAL A 272 8.42 -5.59 -3.98
N GLN A 273 7.78 -6.77 -4.00
CA GLN A 273 6.33 -6.88 -3.92
C GLN A 273 5.84 -6.42 -2.53
N GLY A 274 4.76 -5.64 -2.52
CA GLY A 274 4.14 -5.14 -1.29
C GLY A 274 4.90 -4.03 -0.54
N ALA A 275 6.11 -3.64 -0.98
CA ALA A 275 6.85 -2.54 -0.34
C ALA A 275 6.10 -1.20 -0.41
N GLY A 276 5.37 -0.94 -1.50
CA GLY A 276 4.49 0.22 -1.67
C GLY A 276 3.36 0.23 -0.64
N ASP A 277 2.71 -0.92 -0.45
CA ASP A 277 1.61 -1.11 0.50
C ASP A 277 2.07 -0.96 1.94
N THR A 278 3.23 -1.55 2.27
CA THR A 278 3.89 -1.39 3.57
C THR A 278 4.25 0.06 3.85
N SER A 279 4.81 0.76 2.85
CA SER A 279 5.12 2.19 2.93
C SER A 279 3.85 3.02 3.16
N MET A 280 2.74 2.71 2.46
CA MET A 280 1.47 3.42 2.62
C MET A 280 0.88 3.20 4.01
N ALA A 281 0.85 1.97 4.51
CA ALA A 281 0.38 1.66 5.85
C ALA A 281 1.19 2.42 6.92
N ALA A 282 2.52 2.43 6.82
CA ALA A 282 3.38 3.16 7.75
C ALA A 282 3.18 4.67 7.67
N LEU A 283 3.04 5.25 6.47
CA LEU A 283 2.77 6.68 6.27
C LEU A 283 1.46 7.11 6.94
N VAL A 284 0.36 6.42 6.64
CA VAL A 284 -0.95 6.80 7.16
C VAL A 284 -0.98 6.68 8.68
N LEU A 285 -0.40 5.61 9.24
CA LEU A 285 -0.33 5.39 10.69
C LEU A 285 0.47 6.50 11.38
N CYS A 286 1.64 6.86 10.86
CA CYS A 286 2.44 7.94 11.42
C CYS A 286 1.72 9.30 11.34
N ARG A 287 1.11 9.62 10.20
CA ARG A 287 0.37 10.88 10.03
C ARG A 287 -0.86 10.95 10.93
N ALA A 288 -1.63 9.87 11.06
CA ALA A 288 -2.77 9.78 11.97
C ALA A 288 -2.35 9.86 13.46
N ALA A 289 -1.16 9.33 13.80
CA ALA A 289 -0.57 9.47 15.14
C ALA A 289 0.03 10.86 15.42
N GLY A 290 -0.06 11.81 14.47
CA GLY A 290 0.41 13.19 14.64
C GLY A 290 1.89 13.42 14.32
N ALA A 291 2.56 12.50 13.62
CA ALA A 291 3.93 12.68 13.16
C ALA A 291 4.02 13.78 12.07
N THR A 292 5.16 14.46 12.02
CA THR A 292 5.52 15.34 10.91
C THR A 292 5.65 14.52 9.60
N LEU A 293 5.61 15.19 8.45
CA LEU A 293 5.81 14.51 7.17
C LEU A 293 7.20 13.86 7.07
N LEU A 294 8.22 14.50 7.61
CA LEU A 294 9.59 13.96 7.66
C LEU A 294 9.66 12.66 8.47
N GLU A 295 9.12 12.65 9.68
CA GLU A 295 9.08 11.46 10.52
C GLU A 295 8.30 10.32 9.85
N ALA A 296 7.14 10.62 9.28
CA ALA A 296 6.33 9.65 8.54
C ALA A 296 7.09 9.06 7.34
N CYS A 297 7.82 9.87 6.57
CA CYS A 297 8.65 9.41 5.46
C CYS A 297 9.82 8.54 5.93
N ILE A 298 10.47 8.88 7.05
CA ILE A 298 11.56 8.05 7.63
C ILE A 298 11.03 6.68 8.03
N VAL A 299 9.92 6.64 8.76
CA VAL A 299 9.30 5.38 9.22
C VAL A 299 8.82 4.54 8.04
N ALA A 300 8.15 5.15 7.06
CA ALA A 300 7.66 4.47 5.87
C ALA A 300 8.80 3.89 5.01
N ASN A 301 9.90 4.64 4.86
CA ASN A 301 11.09 4.19 4.14
C ASN A 301 11.77 3.03 4.87
N ALA A 302 11.84 3.05 6.21
CA ALA A 302 12.35 1.96 7.02
C ALA A 302 11.46 0.71 6.92
N ALA A 303 10.13 0.86 6.98
CA ALA A 303 9.18 -0.24 6.81
C ALA A 303 9.29 -0.89 5.43
N ALA A 304 9.33 -0.10 4.35
CA ALA A 304 9.56 -0.60 2.99
C ALA A 304 10.91 -1.33 2.87
N ALA A 305 11.95 -0.83 3.53
CA ALA A 305 13.27 -1.46 3.56
C ALA A 305 13.27 -2.84 4.25
N VAL A 306 12.42 -3.05 5.26
CA VAL A 306 12.22 -4.38 5.87
C VAL A 306 11.41 -5.28 4.93
N ALA A 307 10.36 -4.75 4.29
CA ALA A 307 9.51 -5.52 3.38
C ALA A 307 10.32 -6.16 2.24
N VAL A 308 11.23 -5.42 1.60
CA VAL A 308 12.04 -5.92 0.46
C VAL A 308 13.08 -6.99 0.84
N LEU A 309 13.31 -7.22 2.13
CA LEU A 309 14.15 -8.32 2.64
C LEU A 309 13.38 -9.63 2.79
N LYS A 310 12.07 -9.63 2.57
CA LYS A 310 11.18 -10.79 2.68
C LYS A 310 10.77 -11.27 1.28
N VAL A 311 10.39 -12.54 1.16
CA VAL A 311 9.90 -13.11 -0.09
C VAL A 311 8.38 -12.95 -0.17
N GLY A 312 7.88 -12.46 -1.30
CA GLY A 312 6.46 -12.23 -1.55
C GLY A 312 5.92 -11.00 -0.79
N THR A 313 4.60 -10.89 -0.71
CA THR A 313 3.90 -9.80 -0.03
C THR A 313 3.90 -9.95 1.50
N ALA A 314 5.04 -10.22 2.14
CA ALA A 314 5.12 -10.41 3.58
C ALA A 314 4.92 -9.09 4.35
N ALA A 315 4.08 -9.11 5.39
CA ALA A 315 3.86 -7.94 6.25
C ALA A 315 5.06 -7.66 7.17
N VAL A 316 5.24 -6.41 7.54
CA VAL A 316 6.26 -5.95 8.46
C VAL A 316 5.66 -5.78 9.85
N THR A 317 6.24 -6.44 10.84
CA THR A 317 5.83 -6.32 12.24
C THR A 317 6.37 -5.06 12.88
N LEU A 318 5.69 -4.57 13.91
CA LEU A 318 6.15 -3.43 14.71
C LEU A 318 7.54 -3.69 15.33
N ALA A 319 7.84 -4.93 15.73
CA ALA A 319 9.13 -5.31 16.28
C ALA A 319 10.25 -5.20 15.25
N GLU A 320 10.04 -5.68 14.02
CA GLU A 320 11.00 -5.56 12.93
C GLU A 320 11.24 -4.11 12.53
N LEU A 321 10.16 -3.30 12.50
CA LEU A 321 10.28 -1.86 12.22
C LEU A 321 11.10 -1.15 13.31
N ARG A 322 10.82 -1.45 14.59
CA ARG A 322 11.60 -0.89 15.73
C ARG A 322 13.08 -1.25 15.64
N ALA A 323 13.40 -2.51 15.37
CA ALA A 323 14.79 -2.96 15.19
C ALA A 323 15.47 -2.19 14.03
N ARG A 324 14.79 -2.09 12.88
CA ARG A 324 15.32 -1.38 11.71
C ARG A 324 15.59 0.11 11.97
N LEU A 325 14.69 0.77 12.69
CA LEU A 325 14.86 2.18 13.05
C LEU A 325 16.03 2.34 14.02
N SER A 326 16.19 1.47 15.01
CA SER A 326 17.34 1.49 15.95
C SER A 326 18.67 1.36 15.21
N ASP A 327 18.82 0.39 14.32
CA ASP A 327 20.03 0.19 13.50
C ASP A 327 20.34 1.41 12.60
N SER A 328 19.30 2.15 12.20
CA SER A 328 19.47 3.34 11.36
C SER A 328 20.02 4.52 12.13
N PHE A 329 19.83 4.57 13.45
CA PHE A 329 20.27 5.65 14.33
C PHE A 329 21.68 5.45 14.89
N ASP A 330 22.13 4.20 15.05
CA ASP A 330 23.46 3.90 15.61
C ASP A 330 24.63 4.18 14.66
N LEU A 331 24.36 4.59 13.42
CA LEU A 331 25.35 4.79 12.36
C LEU A 331 25.49 6.25 11.90
N VAL A 332 24.87 7.20 12.56
CA VAL A 332 25.18 8.63 12.36
C VAL A 332 26.30 8.98 13.33
N PRO A 333 27.50 9.36 12.86
CA PRO A 333 28.56 9.86 13.73
C PRO A 333 28.05 11.08 14.52
N GLU A 334 28.40 11.19 15.80
CA GLU A 334 28.03 12.32 16.65
C GLU A 334 28.68 13.67 16.24
N ASP A 335 29.48 13.68 15.15
CA ASP A 335 30.19 14.85 14.65
C ASP A 335 29.84 15.18 13.21
N SER A 336 28.98 16.17 13.02
CA SER A 336 29.02 17.11 11.89
C SER A 336 28.08 18.30 12.14
#